data_9b27e53870d364bb98275dc8c42e003b
#
_entry.id   9b27e53870d364bb98275dc8c42e003b
#
_cell.length_a   1.000
_cell.length_b   1.000
_cell.length_c   1.000
_cell.angle_alpha   90.00
_cell.angle_beta   90.00
_cell.angle_gamma   90.00
#
_symmetry.space_group_name_H-M   'P 1'
#
loop_
_entity.id
_entity.type
_entity.pdbx_description
1 polymer ?
#
loop_
_entity_poly.entity_id
_entity_poly.type
_entity_poly.pdbx_seq_one_letter_code
_entity_poly.pdbx_strand_id
1 'polypeptide(L)'
;MDATFLLIIEIIGTVAAAISGIRLAATKNFDWFGAYTVGLVTAIGGGTLRDVLLDIPVFWMQTWWYLGVTALSLATVILFRSILVSQDRMLFIFDSLGLALFCVIGIQKTLAIDYPMWVAAVMGIITGAFGGVIRDILINEEPLVFRKDIYATACLAGTVVYWAVMEWGGSPVLQQACCALTIXGLRVLTLRYNLSLPVLSRQANAGLPSAQLSXDDNGGEKC
;
A
#
# COMPACT_ATOMS: atom_id res chain seq x y z
N MET A 1 -4.98 24.50 12.18
CA MET A 1 -4.78 23.47 11.16
C MET A 1 -5.91 23.56 10.15
N ASP A 2 -5.61 23.62 8.86
CA ASP A 2 -6.66 23.80 7.85
C ASP A 2 -7.38 22.47 7.62
N ALA A 3 -8.54 22.32 8.24
CA ALA A 3 -9.40 21.14 8.09
C ALA A 3 -9.68 20.84 6.61
N THR A 4 -9.74 21.89 5.80
CA THR A 4 -9.96 21.79 4.35
C THR A 4 -8.80 21.04 3.65
N PHE A 5 -7.54 21.34 4.02
CA PHE A 5 -6.37 20.68 3.42
C PHE A 5 -6.35 19.19 3.75
N LEU A 6 -6.62 18.84 5.01
CA LEU A 6 -6.68 17.44 5.42
C LEU A 6 -7.79 16.68 4.71
N LEU A 7 -8.97 17.30 4.57
CA LEU A 7 -10.10 16.71 3.84
C LEU A 7 -9.74 16.45 2.37
N ILE A 8 -9.04 17.40 1.72
CA ILE A 8 -8.60 17.23 0.32
C ILE A 8 -7.67 16.01 0.20
N ILE A 9 -6.67 15.91 1.09
CA ILE A 9 -5.74 14.77 1.12
C ILE A 9 -6.52 13.46 1.32
N GLU A 10 -7.49 13.47 2.22
CA GLU A 10 -8.30 12.29 2.56
C GLU A 10 -9.16 11.84 1.37
N ILE A 11 -9.78 12.79 0.65
CA ILE A 11 -10.58 12.49 -0.55
C ILE A 11 -9.66 11.91 -1.66
N ILE A 12 -8.54 12.57 -1.95
CA ILE A 12 -7.62 12.13 -3.01
C ILE A 12 -7.04 10.75 -2.66
N GLY A 13 -6.65 10.55 -1.40
CA GLY A 13 -6.14 9.25 -0.92
C GLY A 13 -7.19 8.15 -1.06
N THR A 14 -8.45 8.45 -0.70
CA THR A 14 -9.57 7.49 -0.82
C THR A 14 -9.82 7.12 -2.29
N VAL A 15 -9.86 8.11 -3.19
CA VAL A 15 -10.01 7.86 -4.64
C VAL A 15 -8.87 6.99 -5.16
N ALA A 16 -7.63 7.34 -4.82
CA ALA A 16 -6.46 6.61 -5.29
C ALA A 16 -6.47 5.16 -4.81
N ALA A 17 -6.70 4.94 -3.52
CA ALA A 17 -6.76 3.59 -2.94
C ALA A 17 -7.93 2.78 -3.52
N ALA A 18 -9.11 3.40 -3.64
CA ALA A 18 -10.28 2.72 -4.22
C ALA A 18 -10.01 2.32 -5.68
N ILE A 19 -9.45 3.21 -6.50
CA ILE A 19 -9.12 2.90 -7.91
C ILE A 19 -8.11 1.76 -7.97
N SER A 20 -7.08 1.76 -7.10
CA SER A 20 -6.07 0.68 -7.09
C SER A 20 -6.74 -0.68 -6.80
N GLY A 21 -7.66 -0.73 -5.83
CA GLY A 21 -8.38 -1.96 -5.46
C GLY A 21 -9.34 -2.42 -6.56
N ILE A 22 -10.17 -1.51 -7.08
CA ILE A 22 -11.16 -1.80 -8.12
C ILE A 22 -10.46 -2.30 -9.40
N ARG A 23 -9.39 -1.61 -9.79
CA ARG A 23 -8.60 -1.98 -10.97
C ARG A 23 -8.06 -3.41 -10.83
N LEU A 24 -7.49 -3.72 -9.67
CA LEU A 24 -6.89 -5.03 -9.44
C LEU A 24 -7.95 -6.14 -9.42
N ALA A 25 -9.12 -5.88 -8.81
CA ALA A 25 -10.27 -6.80 -8.85
C ALA A 25 -10.75 -7.03 -10.29
N ALA A 26 -10.74 -5.99 -11.13
CA ALA A 26 -11.12 -6.07 -12.53
C ALA A 26 -10.19 -6.99 -13.33
N THR A 27 -8.89 -7.05 -13.02
CA THR A 27 -7.95 -7.99 -13.68
C THR A 27 -8.25 -9.45 -13.31
N LYS A 28 -8.95 -9.68 -12.19
CA LYS A 28 -9.35 -11.03 -11.73
C LYS A 28 -10.79 -11.38 -12.13
N ASN A 29 -11.41 -10.56 -12.99
CA ASN A 29 -12.78 -10.75 -13.50
C ASN A 29 -13.85 -10.76 -12.39
N PHE A 30 -13.64 -9.99 -11.33
CA PHE A 30 -14.65 -9.80 -10.30
C PHE A 30 -15.82 -9.00 -10.89
N ASP A 31 -17.03 -9.27 -10.42
CA ASP A 31 -18.21 -8.47 -10.79
C ASP A 31 -18.13 -7.06 -10.16
N TRP A 32 -19.09 -6.22 -10.51
CA TRP A 32 -19.08 -4.81 -10.05
C TRP A 32 -19.15 -4.70 -8.53
N PHE A 33 -19.90 -5.58 -7.87
CA PHE A 33 -20.04 -5.58 -6.40
C PHE A 33 -18.72 -6.04 -5.75
N GLY A 34 -18.12 -7.10 -6.27
CA GLY A 34 -16.82 -7.59 -5.81
C GLY A 34 -15.73 -6.53 -6.00
N ALA A 35 -15.69 -5.88 -7.17
CA ALA A 35 -14.72 -4.81 -7.45
C ALA A 35 -14.94 -3.62 -6.50
N TYR A 36 -16.19 -3.21 -6.28
CA TYR A 36 -16.54 -2.17 -5.31
C TYR A 36 -16.05 -2.53 -3.90
N THR A 37 -16.31 -3.77 -3.47
CA THR A 37 -15.93 -4.26 -2.15
C THR A 37 -14.40 -4.21 -1.95
N VAL A 38 -13.64 -4.71 -2.93
CA VAL A 38 -12.16 -4.66 -2.87
C VAL A 38 -11.68 -3.20 -2.81
N GLY A 39 -12.26 -2.33 -3.64
CA GLY A 39 -11.92 -0.90 -3.64
C GLY A 39 -12.21 -0.24 -2.29
N LEU A 40 -13.38 -0.50 -1.74
CA LEU A 40 -13.79 0.06 -0.44
C LEU A 40 -12.85 -0.42 0.67
N VAL A 41 -12.62 -1.73 0.77
CA VAL A 41 -11.74 -2.29 1.79
C VAL A 41 -10.32 -1.75 1.65
N THR A 42 -9.83 -1.56 0.42
CA THR A 42 -8.53 -0.94 0.18
C THR A 42 -8.47 0.49 0.73
N ALA A 43 -9.54 1.26 0.48
CA ALA A 43 -9.59 2.67 0.86
C ALA A 43 -9.76 2.88 2.37
N ILE A 44 -10.52 2.01 3.04
CA ILE A 44 -10.82 2.23 4.47
C ILE A 44 -10.04 1.30 5.41
N GLY A 45 -9.45 0.20 4.91
CA GLY A 45 -8.86 -0.85 5.73
C GLY A 45 -7.73 -0.38 6.63
N GLY A 46 -6.79 0.37 6.09
CA GLY A 46 -5.64 0.87 6.86
C GLY A 46 -6.05 1.85 7.95
N GLY A 47 -6.94 2.78 7.61
CA GLY A 47 -7.48 3.74 8.58
C GLY A 47 -8.35 3.09 9.65
N THR A 48 -9.09 2.03 9.28
CA THR A 48 -9.88 1.24 10.24
C THR A 48 -8.97 0.60 11.27
N LEU A 49 -7.91 -0.08 10.81
CA LEU A 49 -6.96 -0.72 11.72
C LEU A 49 -6.31 0.31 12.64
N ARG A 50 -5.88 1.45 12.08
CA ARG A 50 -5.32 2.56 12.89
C ARG A 50 -6.30 2.99 13.98
N ASP A 51 -7.54 3.30 13.62
CA ASP A 51 -8.52 3.84 14.57
C ASP A 51 -8.81 2.82 15.68
N VAL A 52 -8.92 1.53 15.34
CA VAL A 52 -9.11 0.46 16.32
C VAL A 52 -7.90 0.35 17.26
N LEU A 53 -6.67 0.43 16.75
CA LEU A 53 -5.46 0.35 17.58
C LEU A 53 -5.30 1.58 18.49
N LEU A 54 -5.78 2.73 18.04
CA LEU A 54 -5.71 3.98 18.82
C LEU A 54 -6.93 4.15 19.77
N ASP A 55 -7.87 3.20 19.74
CA ASP A 55 -9.10 3.22 20.53
C ASP A 55 -9.91 4.50 20.29
N ILE A 56 -10.04 4.91 19.01
CA ILE A 56 -10.85 6.06 18.60
C ILE A 56 -11.97 5.61 17.66
N PRO A 57 -13.06 6.36 17.56
CA PRO A 57 -14.18 5.99 16.68
C PRO A 57 -13.73 5.87 15.23
N VAL A 58 -14.08 4.77 14.59
CA VAL A 58 -13.68 4.47 13.23
C VAL A 58 -14.23 5.54 12.26
N PHE A 59 -13.36 6.17 11.51
CA PHE A 59 -13.62 7.40 10.75
C PHE A 59 -14.77 7.27 9.74
N TRP A 60 -14.81 6.17 8.98
CA TRP A 60 -15.83 5.99 7.92
C TRP A 60 -17.20 5.65 8.47
N MET A 61 -17.28 5.17 9.71
CA MET A 61 -18.58 4.93 10.36
C MET A 61 -19.26 6.23 10.78
N GLN A 62 -18.53 7.32 10.83
CA GLN A 62 -19.07 8.63 11.22
C GLN A 62 -19.55 9.44 10.02
N THR A 63 -19.13 9.05 8.79
CA THR A 63 -19.43 9.83 7.58
C THR A 63 -19.60 8.89 6.37
N TRP A 64 -20.71 9.03 5.67
CA TRP A 64 -21.10 8.16 4.56
C TRP A 64 -20.32 8.44 3.25
N TRP A 65 -19.65 9.57 3.13
CA TRP A 65 -19.05 10.00 1.86
C TRP A 65 -17.96 9.04 1.34
N TYR A 66 -17.31 8.26 2.22
CA TYR A 66 -16.31 7.24 1.81
C TYR A 66 -16.94 6.20 0.87
N LEU A 67 -18.16 5.79 1.19
CA LEU A 67 -18.92 4.85 0.34
C LEU A 67 -19.23 5.48 -1.02
N GLY A 68 -19.65 6.76 -1.02
CA GLY A 68 -19.95 7.52 -2.23
C GLY A 68 -18.73 7.73 -3.13
N VAL A 69 -17.59 8.11 -2.53
CA VAL A 69 -16.33 8.32 -3.26
C VAL A 69 -15.85 7.00 -3.88
N THR A 70 -15.99 5.89 -3.15
CA THR A 70 -15.63 4.57 -3.70
C THR A 70 -16.57 4.20 -4.88
N ALA A 71 -17.86 4.49 -4.78
CA ALA A 71 -18.81 4.24 -5.87
C ALA A 71 -18.48 5.09 -7.10
N LEU A 72 -18.10 6.35 -6.88
CA LEU A 72 -17.66 7.24 -7.97
C LEU A 72 -16.35 6.73 -8.59
N SER A 73 -15.45 6.20 -7.77
CA SER A 73 -14.20 5.58 -8.24
C SER A 73 -14.50 4.35 -9.11
N LEU A 74 -15.48 3.53 -8.72
CA LEU A 74 -15.93 2.39 -9.55
C LEU A 74 -16.46 2.87 -10.90
N ALA A 75 -17.34 3.87 -10.88
CA ALA A 75 -17.87 4.46 -12.15
C ALA A 75 -16.72 4.97 -13.03
N THR A 76 -15.72 5.62 -12.42
CA THR A 76 -14.54 6.12 -13.14
C THR A 76 -13.75 4.97 -13.79
N VAL A 77 -13.52 3.88 -13.05
CA VAL A 77 -12.79 2.73 -13.60
C VAL A 77 -13.59 2.05 -14.73
N ILE A 78 -14.90 1.95 -14.60
CA ILE A 78 -15.77 1.39 -15.67
C ILE A 78 -15.68 2.26 -16.95
N LEU A 79 -15.80 3.57 -16.79
CA LEU A 79 -15.77 4.52 -17.93
C LEU A 79 -14.41 4.57 -18.63
N PHE A 80 -13.32 4.50 -17.85
CA PHE A 80 -11.95 4.60 -18.36
C PHE A 80 -11.21 3.27 -18.35
N ARG A 81 -11.94 2.15 -18.46
CA ARG A 81 -11.42 0.79 -18.34
C ARG A 81 -10.20 0.53 -19.24
N SER A 82 -10.25 1.01 -20.48
CA SER A 82 -9.18 0.80 -21.48
C SER A 82 -7.83 1.40 -21.04
N ILE A 83 -7.85 2.45 -20.22
CA ILE A 83 -6.64 3.12 -19.74
C ILE A 83 -6.27 2.57 -18.35
N LEU A 84 -7.24 2.57 -17.45
CA LEU A 84 -6.98 2.28 -16.04
C LEU A 84 -6.67 0.80 -15.77
N VAL A 85 -7.34 -0.12 -16.49
CA VAL A 85 -7.19 -1.56 -16.24
C VAL A 85 -6.05 -2.16 -17.08
N SER A 86 -5.85 -1.68 -18.31
CA SER A 86 -4.90 -2.29 -19.24
C SER A 86 -3.42 -1.99 -18.93
N GLN A 87 -3.13 -0.94 -18.17
CA GLN A 87 -1.74 -0.51 -17.92
C GLN A 87 -1.32 -0.81 -16.47
N ASP A 88 -0.35 -1.71 -16.30
CA ASP A 88 0.17 -2.10 -14.98
C ASP A 88 0.73 -0.90 -14.20
N ARG A 89 1.27 0.10 -14.90
CA ARG A 89 1.76 1.32 -14.26
C ARG A 89 0.69 2.07 -13.47
N MET A 90 -0.58 1.96 -13.89
CA MET A 90 -1.69 2.64 -13.20
C MET A 90 -1.89 2.10 -11.79
N LEU A 91 -1.77 0.78 -11.59
CA LEU A 91 -1.82 0.20 -10.24
C LEU A 91 -0.77 0.83 -9.35
N PHE A 92 0.47 0.88 -9.84
CA PHE A 92 1.60 1.42 -9.08
C PHE A 92 1.38 2.89 -8.71
N ILE A 93 0.90 3.70 -9.66
CA ILE A 93 0.69 5.14 -9.44
C ILE A 93 -0.39 5.36 -8.37
N PHE A 94 -1.55 4.73 -8.52
CA PHE A 94 -2.67 4.91 -7.59
C PHE A 94 -2.35 4.33 -6.20
N ASP A 95 -1.68 3.18 -6.15
CA ASP A 95 -1.24 2.57 -4.90
C ASP A 95 -0.22 3.46 -4.18
N SER A 96 0.78 3.98 -4.91
CA SER A 96 1.81 4.86 -4.32
C SER A 96 1.22 6.17 -3.81
N LEU A 97 0.25 6.74 -4.54
CA LEU A 97 -0.44 7.95 -4.13
C LEU A 97 -1.26 7.70 -2.85
N GLY A 98 -2.04 6.62 -2.83
CA GLY A 98 -2.80 6.22 -1.64
C GLY A 98 -1.89 5.99 -0.44
N LEU A 99 -0.79 5.25 -0.64
CA LEU A 99 0.21 4.98 0.39
C LEU A 99 0.74 6.28 1.01
N ALA A 100 1.16 7.23 0.16
CA ALA A 100 1.77 8.49 0.62
C ALA A 100 0.78 9.35 1.40
N LEU A 101 -0.42 9.54 0.87
CA LEU A 101 -1.43 10.39 1.50
C LEU A 101 -1.95 9.78 2.80
N PHE A 102 -2.22 8.48 2.81
CA PHE A 102 -2.70 7.81 4.01
C PHE A 102 -1.61 7.70 5.09
N CYS A 103 -0.33 7.57 4.70
CA CYS A 103 0.77 7.62 5.66
C CYS A 103 0.78 8.96 6.40
N VAL A 104 0.66 10.07 5.67
CA VAL A 104 0.58 11.43 6.24
C VAL A 104 -0.62 11.54 7.21
N ILE A 105 -1.80 11.06 6.78
CA ILE A 105 -3.01 11.09 7.61
C ILE A 105 -2.81 10.27 8.90
N GLY A 106 -2.17 9.10 8.77
CA GLY A 106 -1.87 8.21 9.90
C GLY A 106 -0.97 8.88 10.93
N ILE A 107 0.12 9.51 10.45
CA ILE A 107 1.05 10.27 11.32
C ILE A 107 0.27 11.37 12.05
N GLN A 108 -0.45 12.19 11.29
CA GLN A 108 -1.11 13.37 11.81
C GLN A 108 -2.20 13.04 12.83
N LYS A 109 -3.06 12.06 12.54
CA LYS A 109 -4.13 11.65 13.47
C LYS A 109 -3.56 11.09 14.78
N THR A 110 -2.42 10.39 14.69
CA THR A 110 -1.75 9.82 15.86
C THR A 110 -1.16 10.93 16.74
N LEU A 111 -0.47 11.89 16.13
CA LEU A 111 0.11 13.03 16.86
C LEU A 111 -0.99 13.92 17.47
N ALA A 112 -2.15 14.02 16.81
CA ALA A 112 -3.27 14.85 17.30
C ALA A 112 -3.87 14.35 18.61
N ILE A 113 -3.61 13.10 19.00
CA ILE A 113 -4.05 12.51 20.26
C ILE A 113 -2.86 12.24 21.19
N ASP A 114 -1.79 13.02 21.00
CA ASP A 114 -0.62 13.12 21.89
C ASP A 114 0.22 11.85 21.99
N TYR A 115 0.20 10.95 20.99
CA TYR A 115 1.14 9.83 20.93
C TYR A 115 2.51 10.31 20.43
N PRO A 116 3.59 9.67 20.88
CA PRO A 116 4.94 10.05 20.44
C PRO A 116 5.20 9.71 18.97
N MET A 117 6.21 10.36 18.38
CA MET A 117 6.54 10.29 16.95
C MET A 117 6.77 8.84 16.48
N TRP A 118 7.37 7.96 17.31
CA TRP A 118 7.60 6.58 16.89
C TRP A 118 6.29 5.80 16.71
N VAL A 119 5.27 6.08 17.55
CA VAL A 119 3.94 5.50 17.36
C VAL A 119 3.31 6.07 16.07
N ALA A 120 3.45 7.38 15.86
CA ALA A 120 2.92 8.03 14.65
C ALA A 120 3.56 7.44 13.38
N ALA A 121 4.87 7.10 13.43
CA ALA A 121 5.55 6.41 12.31
C ALA A 121 4.89 5.06 12.00
N VAL A 122 4.68 4.25 13.03
CA VAL A 122 4.05 2.92 12.87
C VAL A 122 2.62 3.07 12.34
N MET A 123 1.85 4.00 12.93
CA MET A 123 0.45 4.23 12.50
C MET A 123 0.36 4.81 11.08
N GLY A 124 1.35 5.61 10.69
CA GLY A 124 1.47 6.08 9.31
C GLY A 124 1.65 4.92 8.33
N ILE A 125 2.59 4.01 8.63
CA ILE A 125 2.82 2.81 7.82
C ILE A 125 1.55 1.95 7.76
N ILE A 126 0.93 1.69 8.90
CA ILE A 126 -0.30 0.88 8.98
C ILE A 126 -1.40 1.53 8.13
N THR A 127 -1.63 2.84 8.31
CA THR A 127 -2.70 3.54 7.59
C THR A 127 -2.47 3.48 6.08
N GLY A 128 -1.23 3.71 5.63
CA GLY A 128 -0.90 3.73 4.21
C GLY A 128 -0.87 2.35 3.57
N ALA A 129 -0.23 1.37 4.24
CA ALA A 129 0.08 0.07 3.64
C ALA A 129 -1.01 -0.98 3.83
N PHE A 130 -1.73 -0.98 4.95
CA PHE A 130 -2.57 -2.11 5.34
C PHE A 130 -3.79 -2.28 4.43
N GLY A 131 -4.33 -1.18 3.89
CA GLY A 131 -5.39 -1.26 2.88
C GLY A 131 -4.97 -2.07 1.65
N GLY A 132 -3.74 -1.82 1.17
CA GLY A 132 -3.14 -2.59 0.08
C GLY A 132 -2.86 -4.04 0.45
N VAL A 133 -2.46 -4.31 1.69
CA VAL A 133 -2.26 -5.69 2.18
C VAL A 133 -3.56 -6.48 2.12
N ILE A 134 -4.66 -5.92 2.66
CA ILE A 134 -5.97 -6.59 2.61
C ILE A 134 -6.41 -6.79 1.15
N ARG A 135 -6.26 -5.74 0.32
CA ARG A 135 -6.56 -5.82 -1.12
C ARG A 135 -5.88 -7.03 -1.76
N ASP A 136 -4.56 -7.14 -1.59
CA ASP A 136 -3.76 -8.18 -2.25
C ASP A 136 -4.17 -9.57 -1.74
N ILE A 137 -4.44 -9.72 -0.43
CA ILE A 137 -4.94 -10.97 0.15
C ILE A 137 -6.29 -11.35 -0.45
N LEU A 138 -7.23 -10.39 -0.55
CA LEU A 138 -8.58 -10.64 -1.10
C LEU A 138 -8.55 -11.15 -2.54
N ILE A 139 -7.56 -10.72 -3.32
CA ILE A 139 -7.42 -11.13 -4.72
C ILE A 139 -6.41 -12.28 -4.89
N ASN A 140 -5.93 -12.85 -3.78
CA ASN A 140 -4.96 -13.95 -3.75
C ASN A 140 -3.64 -13.60 -4.45
N GLU A 141 -3.11 -12.41 -4.17
CA GLU A 141 -1.78 -11.97 -4.63
C GLU A 141 -0.86 -11.78 -3.42
N GLU A 142 0.43 -11.91 -3.65
CA GLU A 142 1.43 -11.61 -2.62
C GLU A 142 1.42 -10.11 -2.32
N PRO A 143 1.17 -9.69 -1.05
CA PRO A 143 1.11 -8.26 -0.73
C PRO A 143 2.39 -7.52 -1.08
N LEU A 144 2.23 -6.32 -1.65
CA LEU A 144 3.34 -5.46 -2.09
C LEU A 144 4.34 -5.17 -0.96
N VAL A 145 3.87 -5.12 0.28
CA VAL A 145 4.72 -4.84 1.45
C VAL A 145 5.76 -5.94 1.67
N PHE A 146 5.50 -7.18 1.23
CA PHE A 146 6.41 -8.32 1.37
C PHE A 146 7.30 -8.53 0.14
N ARG A 147 7.01 -7.84 -0.95
CA ARG A 147 7.85 -7.89 -2.15
C ARG A 147 9.15 -7.12 -1.90
N LYS A 148 10.11 -7.31 -2.76
CA LYS A 148 11.46 -6.70 -2.65
C LYS A 148 11.44 -5.17 -2.72
N ASP A 149 10.31 -4.58 -3.05
CA ASP A 149 10.18 -3.15 -3.33
C ASP A 149 10.31 -2.29 -2.06
N ILE A 150 10.77 -1.07 -2.25
CA ILE A 150 10.80 -0.04 -1.22
C ILE A 150 9.38 0.47 -1.04
N TYR A 151 8.63 -0.11 -0.08
CA TYR A 151 7.21 0.18 0.16
C TYR A 151 7.03 0.80 1.56
N ALA A 152 7.06 -0.01 2.61
CA ALA A 152 6.96 0.47 3.99
C ALA A 152 8.16 1.35 4.38
N THR A 153 9.34 1.04 3.83
CA THR A 153 10.56 1.84 4.05
C THR A 153 10.46 3.25 3.46
N ALA A 154 9.68 3.44 2.38
CA ALA A 154 9.40 4.78 1.86
C ALA A 154 8.57 5.58 2.87
N CYS A 155 7.63 4.94 3.56
CA CYS A 155 6.84 5.60 4.62
C CYS A 155 7.73 6.00 5.80
N LEU A 156 8.69 5.12 6.19
CA LEU A 156 9.67 5.47 7.24
C LEU A 156 10.48 6.71 6.85
N ALA A 157 11.00 6.75 5.62
CA ALA A 157 11.76 7.90 5.12
C ALA A 157 10.89 9.18 5.12
N GLY A 158 9.64 9.05 4.67
CA GLY A 158 8.68 10.17 4.71
C GLY A 158 8.43 10.67 6.13
N THR A 159 8.32 9.74 7.10
CA THR A 159 8.12 10.11 8.51
C THR A 159 9.35 10.84 9.08
N VAL A 160 10.55 10.41 8.72
CA VAL A 160 11.80 11.11 9.14
C VAL A 160 11.79 12.55 8.60
N VAL A 161 11.38 12.73 7.34
CA VAL A 161 11.27 14.07 6.75
C VAL A 161 10.17 14.89 7.44
N TYR A 162 9.02 14.27 7.74
CA TYR A 162 7.93 14.92 8.50
C TYR A 162 8.46 15.47 9.83
N TRP A 163 9.16 14.59 10.58
CA TRP A 163 9.73 14.96 11.88
C TRP A 163 10.77 16.06 11.76
N ALA A 164 11.68 15.97 10.79
CA ALA A 164 12.74 16.98 10.60
C ALA A 164 12.14 18.36 10.30
N VAL A 165 11.12 18.42 9.41
CA VAL A 165 10.44 19.69 9.08
C VAL A 165 9.69 20.24 10.32
N MET A 166 9.11 19.34 11.13
CA MET A 166 8.44 19.72 12.38
C MET A 166 9.42 20.35 13.37
N GLU A 167 10.61 19.75 13.56
CA GLU A 167 11.64 20.26 14.46
C GLU A 167 12.20 21.63 13.99
N TRP A 168 12.22 21.87 12.68
CA TRP A 168 12.63 23.16 12.11
C TRP A 168 11.55 24.24 12.24
N GLY A 169 10.38 23.90 12.81
CA GLY A 169 9.27 24.84 12.95
C GLY A 169 8.48 25.06 11.65
N GLY A 170 8.58 24.14 10.70
CA GLY A 170 7.80 24.19 9.45
C GLY A 170 6.30 24.08 9.71
N SER A 171 5.51 24.76 8.88
CA SER A 171 4.04 24.72 9.02
C SER A 171 3.50 23.28 8.85
N PRO A 172 2.35 22.94 9.44
CA PRO A 172 1.76 21.59 9.26
C PRO A 172 1.57 21.18 7.81
N VAL A 173 1.19 22.12 6.95
CA VAL A 173 1.06 21.87 5.50
C VAL A 173 2.39 21.49 4.89
N LEU A 174 3.48 22.19 5.29
CA LEU A 174 4.82 21.89 4.78
C LEU A 174 5.30 20.51 5.23
N GLN A 175 5.07 20.13 6.51
CA GLN A 175 5.40 18.81 7.05
C GLN A 175 4.72 17.70 6.23
N GLN A 176 3.41 17.85 5.98
CA GLN A 176 2.59 16.89 5.25
C GLN A 176 3.03 16.79 3.78
N ALA A 177 3.24 17.93 3.13
CA ALA A 177 3.65 17.98 1.73
C ALA A 177 5.03 17.34 1.53
N CYS A 178 6.00 17.68 2.37
CA CYS A 178 7.36 17.11 2.28
C CYS A 178 7.34 15.60 2.50
N CYS A 179 6.57 15.13 3.48
CA CYS A 179 6.40 13.69 3.74
C CYS A 179 5.81 12.99 2.51
N ALA A 180 4.68 13.48 2.00
CA ALA A 180 3.98 12.87 0.86
C ALA A 180 4.87 12.87 -0.39
N LEU A 181 5.57 13.97 -0.66
CA LEU A 181 6.49 14.08 -1.80
C LEU A 181 7.68 13.13 -1.67
N THR A 182 8.20 12.95 -0.47
CA THR A 182 9.28 11.99 -0.20
C THR A 182 8.83 10.57 -0.51
N ILE A 183 7.66 10.19 -0.03
CA ILE A 183 7.12 8.85 -0.30
C ILE A 183 6.88 8.64 -1.79
N UNK A 184 6.12 9.48 -2.40
CA UNK A 184 5.90 9.42 -3.54
C UNK A 184 6.94 9.41 -4.29
N GLY A 185 8.05 10.23 -4.19
CA GLY A 185 9.31 10.29 -4.94
C GLY A 185 10.13 9.00 -4.86
N LEU A 186 10.28 8.47 -3.64
CA LEU A 186 10.98 7.20 -3.45
C LEU A 186 10.29 6.05 -4.21
N ARG A 187 8.96 6.01 -4.22
CA ARG A 187 8.21 4.98 -4.96
C ARG A 187 8.47 5.09 -6.48
N VAL A 188 8.44 6.31 -7.02
CA VAL A 188 8.74 6.54 -8.45
C VAL A 188 10.18 6.15 -8.79
N LEU A 189 11.14 6.51 -7.92
CA LEU A 189 12.55 6.12 -8.10
C LEU A 189 12.71 4.60 -8.06
N THR A 190 12.02 3.93 -7.15
CA THR A 190 12.01 2.47 -7.06
C THR A 190 11.56 1.83 -8.37
N LEU A 191 10.47 2.35 -8.95
CA LEU A 191 9.96 1.85 -10.23
C LEU A 191 10.95 2.12 -11.37
N ARG A 192 11.53 3.34 -11.39
CA ARG A 192 12.40 3.76 -12.49
C ARG A 192 13.73 3.02 -12.50
N TYR A 193 14.30 2.76 -11.34
CA TYR A 193 15.64 2.18 -11.19
C TYR A 193 15.61 0.73 -10.71
N ASN A 194 14.41 0.13 -10.57
CA ASN A 194 14.23 -1.25 -10.07
C ASN A 194 14.98 -1.48 -8.75
N LEU A 195 14.91 -0.48 -7.85
CA LEU A 195 15.57 -0.57 -6.55
C LEU A 195 14.84 -1.60 -5.68
N SER A 196 15.62 -2.51 -5.08
CA SER A 196 15.06 -3.56 -4.23
C SER A 196 15.90 -3.73 -2.97
N LEU A 197 15.23 -4.14 -1.90
CA LEU A 197 15.91 -4.49 -0.66
C LEU A 197 16.50 -5.90 -0.77
N PRO A 198 17.64 -6.17 -0.11
CA PRO A 198 18.23 -7.52 -0.13
C PRO A 198 17.29 -8.54 0.49
N VAL A 199 17.15 -9.68 -0.16
CA VAL A 199 16.28 -10.78 0.29
C VAL A 199 17.02 -11.63 1.32
N LEU A 200 16.33 -12.00 2.39
CA LEU A 200 16.81 -13.02 3.31
C LEU A 200 16.59 -14.41 2.70
N SER A 201 17.27 -14.69 1.57
CA SER A 201 17.22 -16.03 1.00
C SER A 201 18.33 -16.88 1.59
N ARG A 202 17.99 -18.06 2.07
CA ARG A 202 18.97 -19.10 2.30
C ARG A 202 19.52 -19.48 0.94
N GLN A 203 20.76 -19.12 0.63
CA GLN A 203 21.46 -19.70 -0.50
C GLN A 203 21.45 -21.22 -0.27
N ALA A 204 20.56 -21.92 -0.95
CA ALA A 204 20.66 -23.36 -1.06
C ALA A 204 22.07 -23.63 -1.60
N ASN A 205 22.83 -24.42 -0.87
CA ASN A 205 24.21 -24.78 -1.16
C ASN A 205 24.40 -25.04 -2.67
N ALA A 206 24.96 -24.11 -3.39
CA ALA A 206 25.58 -24.37 -4.68
C ALA A 206 26.88 -25.12 -4.39
N GLY A 207 26.77 -26.42 -4.19
CA GLY A 207 27.95 -27.21 -3.84
C GLY A 207 27.69 -28.62 -3.34
N LEU A 208 26.61 -29.26 -3.75
CA LEU A 208 26.54 -30.71 -3.68
C LEU A 208 26.81 -31.23 -5.11
N PRO A 209 27.96 -31.87 -5.35
CA PRO A 209 28.14 -32.57 -6.59
C PRO A 209 27.07 -33.65 -6.73
N SER A 210 26.43 -33.71 -7.87
CA SER A 210 25.53 -34.79 -8.23
C SER A 210 26.33 -36.09 -8.10
N ALA A 211 26.22 -36.76 -6.96
CA ALA A 211 26.73 -38.11 -6.83
C ALA A 211 26.00 -38.97 -7.81
N GLN A 212 26.73 -39.50 -8.73
CA GLN A 212 26.35 -40.48 -9.73
C GLN A 212 25.57 -41.62 -9.05
N LEU A 213 24.28 -41.67 -9.25
CA LEU A 213 23.50 -42.88 -9.11
C LEU A 213 23.53 -43.58 -10.48
N SER A 214 24.71 -44.23 -10.75
CA SER A 214 24.79 -45.27 -11.77
C SER A 214 24.22 -46.54 -11.17
N UNK A 215 23.14 -46.79 -11.33
CA UNK A 215 22.77 -47.77 -11.01
C UNK A 215 22.95 -48.65 -11.84
N ASP A 216 23.76 -49.48 -11.73
CA ASP A 216 23.94 -50.79 -12.36
C ASP A 216 22.65 -51.59 -12.20
N ASP A 217 21.86 -51.61 -13.21
CA ASP A 217 20.85 -52.66 -13.34
C ASP A 217 21.23 -53.56 -14.54
N ASN A 218 22.13 -54.49 -14.22
CA ASN A 218 22.39 -55.63 -15.07
C ASN A 218 22.03 -56.88 -14.27
N GLY A 219 20.92 -57.44 -14.60
CA GLY A 219 20.48 -58.71 -14.02
C GLY A 219 19.32 -59.28 -14.81
N GLY A 220 19.67 -59.92 -15.91
CA GLY A 220 18.70 -60.67 -16.65
C GLY A 220 18.17 -61.86 -15.86
N GLU A 221 17.04 -62.35 -16.24
CA GLU A 221 16.90 -63.76 -16.55
C GLU A 221 15.52 -64.08 -17.09
N LYS A 222 15.58 -64.84 -18.13
CA LYS A 222 14.61 -65.63 -18.79
C LYS A 222 13.79 -66.54 -17.85
N CYS A 223 12.51 -66.62 -18.06
CA CYS A 223 11.71 -67.79 -18.31
C CYS A 223 10.27 -67.40 -18.48
#